data_9133095917c857d37d19f87f3aa1bbc5
#
_entry.id   9133095917c857d37d19f87f3aa1bbc5
#
_cell.length_a   1.000
_cell.length_b   1.000
_cell.length_c   1.000
_cell.angle_alpha   90.00
_cell.angle_beta   90.00
_cell.angle_gamma   90.00
#
_symmetry.space_group_name_H-M   'P 1'
#
loop_
_entity.id
_entity.type
_entity.pdbx_description
1 polymer ?
#
loop_
_entity_poly.entity_id
_entity_poly.type
_entity_poly.pdbx_seq_one_letter_code
_entity_poly.pdbx_strand_id
1 'polypeptide(L)'
;MTDSDLEDYLILRALDDPITESELEAAGEQSGETLEELRDEGVGIRWVDSEVLTNENGKITGTFCHYRAEDTDAVREHAERAGLPATRIDRRGEPLEGE
;
A
#
# COMPACT_ATOMS: atom_id res chain seq x y z
N MET A 1 -18.63 -8.30 1.96
CA MET A 1 -17.76 -8.75 0.85
C MET A 1 -16.73 -9.76 1.36
N THR A 2 -16.50 -10.82 0.61
CA THR A 2 -15.53 -11.85 0.99
C THR A 2 -14.21 -11.58 0.24
N ASP A 3 -13.11 -12.20 0.73
CA ASP A 3 -11.79 -12.06 0.10
C ASP A 3 -11.80 -12.53 -1.37
N SER A 4 -12.70 -13.45 -1.72
CA SER A 4 -12.79 -13.97 -3.09
C SER A 4 -13.29 -12.92 -4.09
N ASP A 5 -13.90 -11.84 -3.60
CA ASP A 5 -14.39 -10.73 -4.44
C ASP A 5 -13.34 -9.64 -4.63
N LEU A 6 -12.18 -9.80 -3.97
CA LEU A 6 -11.11 -8.82 -4.03
C LEU A 6 -10.05 -9.20 -5.06
N GLU A 7 -9.47 -8.18 -5.67
CA GLU A 7 -8.38 -8.34 -6.62
C GLU A 7 -7.06 -7.95 -5.95
N ASP A 8 -5.95 -8.47 -6.48
CA ASP A 8 -4.63 -8.16 -5.95
C ASP A 8 -4.02 -6.98 -6.68
N TYR A 9 -3.53 -5.99 -5.92
CA TYR A 9 -2.90 -4.78 -6.44
C TYR A 9 -1.52 -4.59 -5.84
N LEU A 10 -0.62 -4.06 -6.66
CA LEU A 10 0.72 -3.68 -6.22
C LEU A 10 0.83 -2.17 -6.32
N ILE A 11 1.26 -1.52 -5.26
CA ILE A 11 1.33 -0.07 -5.18
C ILE A 11 2.76 0.37 -4.89
N LEU A 12 3.35 1.13 -5.81
CA LEU A 12 4.64 1.76 -5.59
C LEU A 12 4.40 3.11 -4.94
N ARG A 13 5.00 3.33 -3.78
CA ARG A 13 4.94 4.60 -3.05
C ARG A 13 6.35 5.18 -2.98
N ALA A 14 6.71 5.96 -3.99
CA ALA A 14 8.01 6.60 -4.07
C ALA A 14 7.95 7.93 -3.32
N LEU A 15 8.95 8.17 -2.48
CA LEU A 15 9.02 9.40 -1.68
C LEU A 15 9.99 10.38 -2.33
N ASP A 16 9.66 11.67 -2.27
CA ASP A 16 10.53 12.71 -2.81
C ASP A 16 11.81 12.84 -1.99
N ASP A 17 11.69 12.70 -0.68
CA ASP A 17 12.83 12.73 0.25
C ASP A 17 12.82 11.48 1.12
N PRO A 18 14.00 10.95 1.50
CA PRO A 18 14.04 9.79 2.40
C PRO A 18 13.42 10.11 3.75
N ILE A 19 12.86 9.10 4.39
CA ILE A 19 12.25 9.23 5.71
C ILE A 19 12.94 8.33 6.73
N THR A 20 12.68 8.59 8.01
CA THR A 20 13.19 7.79 9.10
C THR A 20 12.28 6.60 9.39
N GLU A 21 12.78 5.63 10.18
CA GLU A 21 11.97 4.50 10.62
C GLU A 21 10.76 4.96 11.43
N SER A 22 10.93 5.98 12.27
CA SER A 22 9.83 6.54 13.06
C SER A 22 8.74 7.13 12.18
N GLU A 23 9.14 7.81 11.12
CA GLU A 23 8.19 8.39 10.16
C GLU A 23 7.47 7.28 9.40
N LEU A 24 8.16 6.20 9.06
CA LEU A 24 7.56 5.06 8.41
C LEU A 24 6.53 4.38 9.31
N GLU A 25 6.85 4.21 10.59
CA GLU A 25 5.92 3.64 11.57
C GLU A 25 4.66 4.49 11.71
N ALA A 26 4.82 5.81 11.78
CA ALA A 26 3.68 6.73 11.86
C ALA A 26 2.80 6.62 10.62
N ALA A 27 3.41 6.51 9.44
CA ALA A 27 2.67 6.33 8.19
C ALA A 27 1.91 5.00 8.20
N GLY A 28 2.52 3.95 8.73
CA GLY A 28 1.88 2.64 8.86
C GLY A 28 0.66 2.66 9.76
N GLU A 29 0.75 3.37 10.88
CA GLU A 29 -0.36 3.53 11.82
C GLU A 29 -1.52 4.29 11.15
N GLN A 30 -1.21 5.38 10.47
CA GLN A 30 -2.21 6.17 9.75
C GLN A 30 -2.87 5.33 8.65
N SER A 31 -2.08 4.53 7.94
CA SER A 31 -2.59 3.63 6.92
C SER A 31 -3.57 2.61 7.51
N GLY A 32 -3.22 2.02 8.66
CA GLY A 32 -4.07 1.05 9.36
C GLY A 32 -5.39 1.64 9.79
N GLU A 33 -5.38 2.85 10.36
CA GLU A 33 -6.59 3.54 10.78
C GLU A 33 -7.50 3.83 9.58
N THR A 34 -6.91 4.24 8.47
CA THR A 34 -7.65 4.53 7.25
C THR A 34 -8.30 3.27 6.67
N LEU A 35 -7.58 2.14 6.75
CA LEU A 35 -8.14 0.86 6.30
C LEU A 35 -9.37 0.46 7.13
N GLU A 36 -9.32 0.69 8.45
CA GLU A 36 -10.46 0.40 9.32
C GLU A 36 -11.64 1.28 8.97
N GLU A 37 -11.43 2.58 8.74
CA GLU A 37 -12.48 3.51 8.33
C GLU A 37 -13.16 3.05 7.04
N LEU A 38 -12.36 2.68 6.04
CA LEU A 38 -12.89 2.25 4.75
C LEU A 38 -13.70 0.97 4.88
N ARG A 39 -13.21 0.01 5.65
CA ARG A 39 -13.94 -1.24 5.88
C ARG A 39 -15.25 -1.00 6.63
N ASP A 40 -15.26 -0.06 7.57
CA ASP A 40 -16.47 0.32 8.31
C ASP A 40 -17.51 0.97 7.37
N GLU A 41 -17.05 1.61 6.31
CA GLU A 41 -17.92 2.21 5.28
C GLU A 41 -18.36 1.18 4.24
N GLY A 42 -17.93 -0.06 4.35
CA GLY A 42 -18.29 -1.12 3.41
C GLY A 42 -17.38 -1.27 2.22
N VAL A 43 -16.23 -0.58 2.23
CA VAL A 43 -15.26 -0.70 1.14
C VAL A 43 -14.40 -1.94 1.34
N GLY A 44 -14.32 -2.78 0.30
CA GLY A 44 -13.51 -3.99 0.35
C GLY A 44 -12.05 -3.65 0.07
N ILE A 45 -11.23 -3.64 1.11
CA ILE A 45 -9.79 -3.40 0.99
C ILE A 45 -9.07 -3.99 2.19
N ARG A 46 -7.92 -4.63 1.93
CA ARG A 46 -7.05 -5.13 3.00
C ARG A 46 -5.60 -5.09 2.56
N TRP A 47 -4.74 -4.85 3.53
CA TRP A 47 -3.30 -4.84 3.32
C TRP A 47 -2.76 -6.26 3.51
N VAL A 48 -1.94 -6.71 2.59
CA VAL A 48 -1.32 -8.04 2.66
C VAL A 48 0.09 -7.93 3.23
N ASP A 49 0.96 -7.22 2.54
CA ASP A 49 2.34 -6.97 2.98
C ASP A 49 2.95 -5.80 2.22
N SER A 50 4.15 -5.43 2.61
CA SER A 50 4.90 -4.37 1.96
C SER A 50 6.39 -4.65 2.04
N GLU A 51 7.10 -4.24 1.00
CA GLU A 51 8.55 -4.21 0.99
C GLU A 51 8.99 -2.77 1.23
N VAL A 52 9.99 -2.58 2.09
CA VAL A 52 10.56 -1.26 2.33
C VAL A 52 11.71 -1.05 1.35
N LEU A 53 11.69 0.06 0.64
CA LEU A 53 12.72 0.40 -0.35
C LEU A 53 13.75 1.32 0.28
N THR A 54 15.02 0.99 0.11
CA THR A 54 16.11 1.78 0.67
C THR A 54 17.11 2.14 -0.43
N ASN A 55 17.84 3.23 -0.21
CA ASN A 55 18.92 3.63 -1.12
C ASN A 55 20.24 3.04 -0.65
N GLU A 56 21.33 3.36 -1.36
CA GLU A 56 22.67 2.87 -1.04
C GLU A 56 23.13 3.22 0.36
N ASN A 57 22.60 4.30 0.93
CA ASN A 57 22.95 4.76 2.28
C ASN A 57 22.04 4.14 3.35
N GLY A 58 21.16 3.23 2.97
CA GLY A 58 20.24 2.59 3.89
C GLY A 58 19.06 3.44 4.33
N LYS A 59 18.83 4.57 3.65
CA LYS A 59 17.71 5.45 3.97
C LYS A 59 16.46 4.99 3.23
N ILE A 60 15.30 5.15 3.89
CA ILE A 60 14.02 4.70 3.33
C ILE A 60 13.54 5.66 2.25
N THR A 61 13.38 5.15 1.04
CA THR A 61 12.98 5.94 -0.14
C THR A 61 11.56 5.66 -0.60
N GLY A 62 10.91 4.67 -0.02
CA GLY A 62 9.54 4.34 -0.37
C GLY A 62 9.15 2.95 0.09
N THR A 63 7.99 2.51 -0.38
CA THR A 63 7.50 1.15 -0.13
C THR A 63 6.87 0.58 -1.39
N PHE A 64 6.83 -0.74 -1.44
CA PHE A 64 6.15 -1.46 -2.49
C PHE A 64 5.13 -2.37 -1.81
N CYS A 65 3.87 -2.04 -1.92
CA CYS A 65 2.82 -2.64 -1.12
C CYS A 65 1.93 -3.59 -1.92
N HIS A 66 1.52 -4.68 -1.29
CA HIS A 66 0.54 -5.61 -1.86
C HIS A 66 -0.77 -5.46 -1.07
N TYR A 67 -1.83 -5.10 -1.78
CA TYR A 67 -3.18 -4.95 -1.21
C TYR A 67 -4.16 -5.83 -1.98
N ARG A 68 -5.24 -6.21 -1.31
CA ARG A 68 -6.39 -6.80 -1.97
C ARG A 68 -7.52 -5.80 -1.83
N ALA A 69 -8.19 -5.48 -2.92
CA ALA A 69 -9.22 -4.45 -2.92
C ALA A 69 -10.30 -4.76 -3.95
N GLU A 70 -11.46 -4.17 -3.74
CA GLU A 70 -12.59 -4.36 -4.65
C GLU A 70 -12.38 -3.73 -6.02
N ASP A 71 -11.61 -2.64 -6.08
CA ASP A 71 -11.26 -1.97 -7.32
C ASP A 71 -10.09 -1.00 -7.08
N THR A 72 -9.60 -0.41 -8.16
CA THR A 72 -8.50 0.55 -8.12
C THR A 72 -8.89 1.81 -7.34
N ASP A 73 -10.15 2.22 -7.42
CA ASP A 73 -10.62 3.42 -6.72
C ASP A 73 -10.51 3.27 -5.21
N ALA A 74 -10.76 2.06 -4.68
CA ALA A 74 -10.59 1.79 -3.25
C ALA A 74 -9.13 2.00 -2.83
N VAL A 75 -8.18 1.56 -3.66
CA VAL A 75 -6.74 1.76 -3.40
C VAL A 75 -6.38 3.24 -3.40
N ARG A 76 -6.90 4.00 -4.36
CA ARG A 76 -6.65 5.44 -4.45
C ARG A 76 -7.26 6.20 -3.28
N GLU A 77 -8.48 5.86 -2.91
CA GLU A 77 -9.16 6.48 -1.76
C GLU A 77 -8.37 6.27 -0.48
N HIS A 78 -7.85 5.06 -0.29
CA HIS A 78 -7.00 4.76 0.86
C HIS A 78 -5.76 5.65 0.86
N ALA A 79 -5.08 5.75 -0.26
CA ALA A 79 -3.86 6.56 -0.38
C ALA A 79 -4.14 8.04 -0.06
N GLU A 80 -5.22 8.58 -0.60
CA GLU A 80 -5.60 9.98 -0.38
C GLU A 80 -5.92 10.26 1.09
N ARG A 81 -6.74 9.43 1.71
CA ARG A 81 -7.13 9.61 3.13
C ARG A 81 -5.95 9.42 4.07
N ALA A 82 -5.07 8.46 3.79
CA ALA A 82 -3.92 8.20 4.63
C ALA A 82 -2.77 9.19 4.38
N GLY A 83 -2.86 10.01 3.34
CA GLY A 83 -1.82 10.96 3.00
C GLY A 83 -0.57 10.29 2.46
N LEU A 84 -0.72 9.14 1.81
CA LEU A 84 0.39 8.37 1.26
C LEU A 84 0.46 8.54 -0.26
N PRO A 85 1.67 8.58 -0.84
CA PRO A 85 1.78 8.62 -2.29
C PRO A 85 1.34 7.29 -2.90
N ALA A 86 0.73 7.34 -4.06
CA ALA A 86 0.44 6.18 -4.88
C ALA A 86 1.03 6.48 -6.25
N THR A 87 2.34 6.35 -6.34
CA THR A 87 3.11 6.68 -7.53
C THR A 87 2.65 5.84 -8.72
N ARG A 88 2.38 4.57 -8.44
CA ARG A 88 1.92 3.65 -9.46
C ARG A 88 1.07 2.56 -8.80
N ILE A 89 -0.05 2.23 -9.42
CA ILE A 89 -0.95 1.16 -8.98
C ILE A 89 -1.13 0.20 -10.16
N ASP A 90 -0.79 -1.06 -9.95
CA ASP A 90 -0.95 -2.10 -10.97
C ASP A 90 -1.71 -3.29 -10.39
N ARG A 91 -2.44 -3.99 -11.24
CA ARG A 91 -3.03 -5.27 -10.85
C ARG A 91 -1.92 -6.31 -10.90
N ARG A 92 -1.87 -7.16 -9.88
CA ARG A 92 -0.85 -8.21 -9.82
C ARG A 92 -1.21 -9.32 -10.81
N GLY A 93 -0.27 -9.65 -11.69
CA GLY A 93 -0.43 -10.77 -12.61
C GLY A 93 0.14 -12.06 -12.03
N GLU A 94 0.36 -13.03 -12.87
CA GLU A 94 1.00 -14.29 -12.49
C GLU A 94 2.45 -14.00 -12.05
N PRO A 95 2.88 -14.55 -10.91
CA PRO A 95 4.25 -14.32 -10.48
C PRO A 95 5.26 -15.02 -11.39
N LEU A 96 6.38 -14.35 -11.60
CA LEU A 96 7.50 -14.90 -12.31
C LEU A 96 8.51 -15.34 -11.27
N GLU A 97 8.79 -16.64 -11.24
CA GLU A 97 9.70 -17.20 -10.24
C GLU A 97 11.14 -17.18 -10.72
N GLY A 98 12.04 -16.84 -9.79
CA GLY A 98 13.47 -16.92 -10.02
C GLY A 98 14.03 -18.24 -9.50
N GLU A 99 15.33 -18.36 -9.56
CA GLU A 99 16.04 -19.53 -9.05
C GLU A 99 16.19 -19.48 -7.52
#